data_97493de6526d75d316045591b8ebcd16
#
_entry.id   97493de6526d75d316045591b8ebcd16
#
_cell.length_a   1.000
_cell.length_b   1.000
_cell.length_c   1.000
_cell.angle_alpha   90.00
_cell.angle_beta   90.00
_cell.angle_gamma   90.00
#
_symmetry.space_group_name_H-M   'P 1'
#
loop_
_entity.id
_entity.type
_entity.pdbx_description
1 polymer ?
#
loop_
_entity_poly.entity_id
_entity_poly.type
_entity_poly.pdbx_seq_one_letter_code
_entity_poly.pdbx_strand_id
1 'polypeptide(L)'
;MSDTNTMSTSARFAQIVSILRKHHIQKGMDPVKLRMILEDLGPTFVKIGQIMSTRQDLFSERYCKELMKLRSQASPMPFSMVEQIIQETYGDLFQEEFESIDEICLGSASIAQVHAATLKSKERVVLKIQRPKIYEWMERDVALLRKAVKILNLSDIVSSVVDLDMVIDEFWTTAKQEMDFTIEAQFAKRFKNDYKDCQFIDAPKIYDEYTRKNILVMEYVDGIEINDSNKLDELGYDRSEIADKLAFNYISQIIENGFFHADPHSGNLRIRDNQIVWIDFGMMGTLDVNERETMKEAVRAIALRDTQKLVDCILMIGDCKKEIDYTAFCADMDRFVNQYLSVPYSEIDVAKLIQDMFSICHVYSISLPKGISMLARSMMTIEGTLTALDPNMNTMKIVMSHKSSLTKIDWEKEIKSGFKRSIDALSRSVDIPVQASDVLKMVQRGQIKVNLNLMGSQAPLAKIDQMVNRLIVCVLIAALVVGSSLICTTKMKPMIMGIPALGFFGYIIAIGMSVWLFFKMLFLHRKNKSF
;
A
#
# COMPACT_ATOMS: atom_id res chain seq x y z
N MET A 1 8.58 2.35 31.02
CA MET A 1 8.95 2.90 29.69
C MET A 1 9.89 4.06 29.93
N SER A 2 11.19 3.76 29.96
CA SER A 2 12.22 4.71 30.34
C SER A 2 12.76 5.47 29.12
N ASP A 3 12.84 6.77 29.23
CA ASP A 3 13.87 7.68 28.70
C ASP A 3 14.33 7.67 27.24
N THR A 4 13.61 7.06 26.29
CA THR A 4 13.94 7.23 24.86
C THR A 4 13.67 8.64 24.35
N ASN A 5 12.91 9.43 25.10
CA ASN A 5 12.39 10.74 24.71
C ASN A 5 13.41 11.89 24.84
N THR A 6 14.48 11.71 25.62
CA THR A 6 15.52 12.73 25.87
C THR A 6 16.88 12.38 25.25
N MET A 7 17.01 11.21 24.61
CA MET A 7 18.27 10.75 24.06
C MET A 7 18.72 11.56 22.84
N SER A 8 20.02 11.85 22.78
CA SER A 8 20.64 12.43 21.58
C SER A 8 20.53 11.48 20.38
N THR A 9 20.56 12.02 19.16
CA THR A 9 20.48 11.23 17.92
C THR A 9 21.56 10.14 17.86
N SER A 10 22.78 10.42 18.36
CA SER A 10 23.88 9.46 18.42
C SER A 10 23.63 8.34 19.43
N ALA A 11 23.08 8.66 20.60
CA ALA A 11 22.72 7.67 21.60
C ALA A 11 21.58 6.75 21.10
N ARG A 12 20.59 7.32 20.43
CA ARG A 12 19.47 6.57 19.82
C ARG A 12 19.96 5.63 18.72
N PHE A 13 20.87 6.09 17.86
CA PHE A 13 21.51 5.23 16.86
C PHE A 13 22.28 4.06 17.48
N ALA A 14 23.08 4.34 18.51
CA ALA A 14 23.79 3.29 19.25
C ALA A 14 22.84 2.27 19.89
N GLN A 15 21.70 2.71 20.41
CA GLN A 15 20.64 1.84 20.94
C GLN A 15 20.06 0.94 19.85
N ILE A 16 19.70 1.50 18.67
CA ILE A 16 19.20 0.72 17.54
C ILE A 16 20.21 -0.37 17.15
N VAL A 17 21.47 -0.01 16.96
CA VAL A 17 22.55 -0.95 16.62
C VAL A 17 22.72 -2.02 17.70
N SER A 18 22.65 -1.65 18.99
CA SER A 18 22.76 -2.58 20.12
C SER A 18 21.62 -3.60 20.12
N ILE A 19 20.36 -3.16 19.88
CA ILE A 19 19.19 -4.04 19.81
C ILE A 19 19.33 -5.00 18.62
N LEU A 20 19.72 -4.52 17.46
CA LEU A 20 19.94 -5.34 16.27
C LEU A 20 21.04 -6.41 16.52
N ARG A 21 22.13 -6.06 17.21
CA ARG A 21 23.18 -7.00 17.61
C ARG A 21 22.70 -8.01 18.65
N LYS A 22 21.93 -7.58 19.68
CA LYS A 22 21.32 -8.44 20.70
C LYS A 22 20.51 -9.57 20.06
N HIS A 23 19.77 -9.26 19.01
CA HIS A 23 18.94 -10.24 18.30
C HIS A 23 19.68 -11.02 17.20
N HIS A 24 21.00 -10.88 17.08
CA HIS A 24 21.85 -11.68 16.16
C HIS A 24 21.30 -11.70 14.72
N ILE A 25 20.97 -10.54 14.13
CA ILE A 25 20.40 -10.44 12.78
C ILE A 25 21.27 -11.08 11.69
N GLN A 26 22.58 -11.14 11.88
CA GLN A 26 23.52 -11.80 10.95
C GLN A 26 23.29 -13.31 10.78
N LYS A 27 22.58 -13.94 11.73
CA LYS A 27 22.24 -15.38 11.67
C LYS A 27 20.89 -15.66 10.98
N GLY A 28 20.32 -14.66 10.31
CA GLY A 28 19.01 -14.72 9.65
C GLY A 28 17.92 -14.07 10.49
N MET A 29 16.85 -13.68 9.78
CA MET A 29 15.65 -13.04 10.35
C MET A 29 14.50 -14.04 10.28
N ASP A 30 13.85 -14.28 11.40
CA ASP A 30 12.59 -15.01 11.47
C ASP A 30 11.47 -14.09 11.97
N PRO A 31 10.18 -14.44 11.77
CA PRO A 31 9.06 -13.58 12.13
C PRO A 31 9.02 -13.17 13.60
N VAL A 32 9.28 -14.10 14.51
CA VAL A 32 9.25 -13.83 15.96
C VAL A 32 10.37 -12.87 16.35
N LYS A 33 11.56 -13.09 15.81
CA LYS A 33 12.71 -12.21 16.04
C LYS A 33 12.45 -10.80 15.52
N LEU A 34 11.86 -10.67 14.34
CA LEU A 34 11.50 -9.35 13.80
C LEU A 34 10.53 -8.63 14.73
N ARG A 35 9.46 -9.30 15.19
CA ARG A 35 8.51 -8.71 16.16
C ARG A 35 9.21 -8.24 17.42
N MET A 36 10.05 -9.08 18.02
CA MET A 36 10.77 -8.72 19.25
C MET A 36 11.72 -7.53 19.06
N ILE A 37 12.38 -7.44 17.90
CA ILE A 37 13.22 -6.27 17.56
C ILE A 37 12.38 -5.00 17.51
N LEU A 38 11.23 -5.03 16.85
CA LEU A 38 10.34 -3.88 16.73
C LEU A 38 9.77 -3.45 18.08
N GLU A 39 9.42 -4.41 18.95
CA GLU A 39 9.00 -4.15 20.33
C GLU A 39 10.12 -3.50 21.17
N ASP A 40 11.33 -4.03 21.12
CA ASP A 40 12.49 -3.49 21.84
C ASP A 40 12.89 -2.08 21.34
N LEU A 41 12.68 -1.79 20.05
CA LEU A 41 12.95 -0.49 19.44
C LEU A 41 11.91 0.58 19.82
N GLY A 42 10.71 0.15 20.21
CA GLY A 42 9.68 1.03 20.77
C GLY A 42 8.61 1.50 19.78
N PRO A 43 7.79 2.51 20.17
CA PRO A 43 6.50 2.83 19.51
C PRO A 43 6.58 3.09 18.00
N THR A 44 7.58 3.85 17.54
CA THR A 44 7.80 4.11 16.10
C THR A 44 7.94 2.81 15.31
N PHE A 45 8.76 1.89 15.82
CA PHE A 45 9.05 0.62 15.15
C PHE A 45 7.89 -0.37 15.28
N VAL A 46 7.17 -0.35 16.40
CA VAL A 46 5.93 -1.11 16.56
C VAL A 46 4.92 -0.68 15.49
N LYS A 47 4.77 0.64 15.25
CA LYS A 47 3.89 1.15 14.19
C LYS A 47 4.37 0.75 12.79
N ILE A 48 5.69 0.76 12.53
CA ILE A 48 6.27 0.22 11.29
C ILE A 48 5.84 -1.24 11.10
N GLY A 49 6.00 -2.07 12.13
CA GLY A 49 5.62 -3.48 12.08
C GLY A 49 4.12 -3.70 11.85
N GLN A 50 3.27 -2.84 12.40
CA GLN A 50 1.83 -2.89 12.16
C GLN A 50 1.49 -2.60 10.69
N ILE A 51 2.13 -1.59 10.07
CA ILE A 51 1.97 -1.32 8.64
C ILE A 51 2.55 -2.46 7.81
N MET A 52 3.73 -3.01 8.15
CA MET A 52 4.29 -4.19 7.48
C MET A 52 3.34 -5.38 7.55
N SER A 53 2.63 -5.58 8.66
CA SER A 53 1.65 -6.67 8.80
C SER A 53 0.49 -6.60 7.80
N THR A 54 0.27 -5.44 7.19
CA THR A 54 -0.79 -5.23 6.19
C THR A 54 -0.35 -5.59 4.77
N ARG A 55 0.96 -5.74 4.54
CA ARG A 55 1.57 -5.88 3.22
C ARG A 55 1.90 -7.34 2.92
N GLN A 56 0.84 -8.16 2.76
CA GLN A 56 0.98 -9.58 2.40
C GLN A 56 1.52 -9.78 0.98
N ASP A 57 1.46 -8.77 0.15
CA ASP A 57 2.10 -8.72 -1.17
C ASP A 57 3.63 -8.61 -1.09
N LEU A 58 4.16 -8.01 -0.01
CA LEU A 58 5.59 -7.82 0.20
C LEU A 58 6.18 -8.81 1.20
N PHE A 59 5.42 -9.22 2.21
CA PHE A 59 5.87 -10.11 3.27
C PHE A 59 5.07 -11.41 3.27
N SER A 60 5.74 -12.54 3.52
CA SER A 60 5.02 -13.80 3.61
C SER A 60 4.02 -13.80 4.77
N GLU A 61 2.98 -14.61 4.64
CA GLU A 61 1.90 -14.76 5.62
C GLU A 61 2.42 -14.98 7.06
N ARG A 62 3.50 -15.75 7.22
CA ARG A 62 4.11 -16.02 8.52
C ARG A 62 4.62 -14.75 9.19
N TYR A 63 5.23 -13.83 8.44
CA TYR A 63 5.66 -12.52 8.95
C TYR A 63 4.47 -11.65 9.30
N CYS A 64 3.50 -11.55 8.41
CA CYS A 64 2.30 -10.74 8.64
C CYS A 64 1.53 -11.20 9.88
N LYS A 65 1.29 -12.51 10.04
CA LYS A 65 0.63 -13.09 11.23
C LYS A 65 1.38 -12.81 12.54
N GLU A 66 2.69 -12.84 12.52
CA GLU A 66 3.47 -12.55 13.72
C GLU A 66 3.48 -11.06 14.04
N LEU A 67 3.59 -10.18 13.03
CA LEU A 67 3.56 -8.74 13.20
C LEU A 67 2.18 -8.20 13.61
N MET A 68 1.08 -8.89 13.28
CA MET A 68 -0.25 -8.55 13.79
C MET A 68 -0.37 -8.66 15.32
N LYS A 69 0.54 -9.37 16.00
CA LYS A 69 0.58 -9.45 17.45
C LYS A 69 1.14 -8.19 18.12
N LEU A 70 1.73 -7.27 17.34
CA LEU A 70 2.24 -5.99 17.83
C LEU A 70 1.09 -5.12 18.34
N ARG A 71 1.05 -4.84 19.64
CA ARG A 71 0.01 -4.03 20.27
C ARG A 71 0.45 -2.58 20.41
N SER A 72 -0.47 -1.66 20.10
CA SER A 72 -0.24 -0.21 20.24
C SER A 72 -0.54 0.34 21.62
N GLN A 73 -0.82 -0.49 22.62
CA GLN A 73 -1.17 0.01 23.96
C GLN A 73 0.03 0.75 24.56
N ALA A 74 -0.10 2.06 24.67
CA ALA A 74 0.86 2.92 25.33
C ALA A 74 0.32 3.30 26.71
N SER A 75 1.21 3.46 27.70
CA SER A 75 0.80 3.97 29.01
C SER A 75 0.17 5.36 28.85
N PRO A 76 -0.90 5.67 29.58
CA PRO A 76 -1.53 6.98 29.56
C PRO A 76 -0.50 8.09 29.88
N MET A 77 -0.65 9.23 29.22
CA MET A 77 0.05 10.44 29.60
C MET A 77 -0.50 10.96 30.94
N PRO A 78 0.35 11.54 31.80
CA PRO A 78 -0.14 12.27 32.96
C PRO A 78 -1.12 13.38 32.56
N PHE A 79 -2.20 13.56 33.32
CA PHE A 79 -3.23 14.56 32.98
C PHE A 79 -2.67 15.98 32.88
N SER A 80 -1.68 16.33 33.72
CA SER A 80 -0.96 17.61 33.63
C SER A 80 -0.31 17.87 32.28
N MET A 81 0.13 16.83 31.56
CA MET A 81 0.65 16.95 30.19
C MET A 81 -0.49 17.18 29.19
N VAL A 82 -1.63 16.56 29.41
CA VAL A 82 -2.85 16.77 28.59
C VAL A 82 -3.30 18.23 28.74
N GLU A 83 -3.37 18.76 29.97
CA GLU A 83 -3.70 20.17 30.23
C GLU A 83 -2.72 21.12 29.55
N GLN A 84 -1.42 20.82 29.61
CA GLN A 84 -0.40 21.63 28.93
C GLN A 84 -0.65 21.69 27.41
N ILE A 85 -0.91 20.54 26.75
CA ILE A 85 -1.18 20.48 25.30
C ILE A 85 -2.44 21.28 24.95
N ILE A 86 -3.48 21.16 25.75
CA ILE A 86 -4.73 21.90 25.59
C ILE A 86 -4.48 23.40 25.71
N GLN A 87 -3.76 23.82 26.75
CA GLN A 87 -3.42 25.24 26.98
C GLN A 87 -2.54 25.79 25.85
N GLU A 88 -1.56 25.02 25.37
CA GLU A 88 -0.70 25.43 24.24
C GLU A 88 -1.50 25.54 22.93
N THR A 89 -2.54 24.73 22.75
CA THR A 89 -3.34 24.68 21.51
C THR A 89 -4.45 25.70 21.47
N TYR A 90 -5.15 25.91 22.58
CA TYR A 90 -6.37 26.73 22.65
C TYR A 90 -6.20 28.02 23.46
N GLY A 91 -5.24 28.07 24.39
CA GLY A 91 -5.15 29.19 25.30
C GLY A 91 -6.43 29.42 26.08
N ASP A 92 -6.90 30.67 26.11
CA ASP A 92 -8.12 31.06 26.84
C ASP A 92 -9.41 30.48 26.22
N LEU A 93 -9.41 30.15 24.92
CA LEU A 93 -10.56 29.56 24.22
C LEU A 93 -11.06 28.29 24.90
N PHE A 94 -10.17 27.50 25.51
CA PHE A 94 -10.59 26.29 26.21
C PHE A 94 -11.50 26.60 27.40
N GLN A 95 -11.15 27.62 28.20
CA GLN A 95 -11.95 28.05 29.33
C GLN A 95 -13.27 28.72 28.93
N GLU A 96 -13.31 29.33 27.74
CA GLU A 96 -14.49 29.98 27.20
C GLU A 96 -15.52 28.96 26.67
N GLU A 97 -15.06 27.88 26.03
CA GLU A 97 -15.91 26.97 25.30
C GLU A 97 -16.14 25.61 25.99
N PHE A 98 -15.18 25.15 26.82
CA PHE A 98 -15.28 23.88 27.53
C PHE A 98 -15.67 24.10 28.99
N GLU A 99 -16.60 23.28 29.48
CA GLU A 99 -17.01 23.28 30.87
C GLU A 99 -16.09 22.40 31.74
N SER A 100 -15.75 21.20 31.21
CA SER A 100 -14.91 20.23 31.89
C SER A 100 -14.25 19.26 30.93
N ILE A 101 -13.18 18.63 31.40
CA ILE A 101 -12.54 17.47 30.75
C ILE A 101 -12.33 16.39 31.79
N ASP A 102 -12.61 15.14 31.45
CA ASP A 102 -12.42 14.01 32.35
C ASP A 102 -10.92 13.68 32.46
N GLU A 103 -10.41 13.57 33.70
CA GLU A 103 -9.00 13.27 33.96
C GLU A 103 -8.65 11.83 33.50
N ILE A 104 -9.60 10.90 33.62
CA ILE A 104 -9.43 9.52 33.23
C ILE A 104 -9.64 9.41 31.73
N CYS A 105 -8.61 8.93 31.01
CA CYS A 105 -8.70 8.74 29.57
C CYS A 105 -9.62 7.58 29.21
N LEU A 106 -10.38 7.73 28.14
CA LEU A 106 -11.18 6.66 27.53
C LEU A 106 -10.30 5.61 26.84
N GLY A 107 -9.14 6.03 26.32
CA GLY A 107 -8.20 5.16 25.63
C GLY A 107 -6.84 5.83 25.45
N SER A 108 -5.80 5.01 25.31
CA SER A 108 -4.44 5.47 25.10
C SER A 108 -3.74 4.62 24.05
N ALA A 109 -3.32 5.26 22.95
CA ALA A 109 -2.63 4.65 21.82
C ALA A 109 -1.19 5.19 21.68
N SER A 110 -0.47 4.67 20.71
CA SER A 110 0.93 5.05 20.45
C SER A 110 1.10 6.55 20.10
N ILE A 111 0.13 7.12 19.37
CA ILE A 111 0.18 8.48 18.84
C ILE A 111 -0.64 9.45 19.68
N ALA A 112 -1.74 8.99 20.29
CA ALA A 112 -2.74 9.83 20.93
C ALA A 112 -3.34 9.22 22.18
N GLN A 113 -4.02 10.07 22.95
CA GLN A 113 -4.85 9.71 24.10
C GLN A 113 -6.21 10.37 23.94
N VAL A 114 -7.25 9.70 24.40
CA VAL A 114 -8.64 10.11 24.19
C VAL A 114 -9.28 10.42 25.54
N HIS A 115 -9.88 11.60 25.67
CA HIS A 115 -10.59 12.04 26.86
C HIS A 115 -12.02 12.45 26.52
N ALA A 116 -12.96 12.20 27.44
CA ALA A 116 -14.27 12.82 27.37
C ALA A 116 -14.20 14.24 27.89
N ALA A 117 -15.03 15.11 27.34
CA ALA A 117 -15.19 16.49 27.81
C ALA A 117 -16.63 16.96 27.61
N THR A 118 -16.99 18.06 28.26
CA THR A 118 -18.30 18.69 28.12
C THR A 118 -18.09 20.12 27.66
N LEU A 119 -18.76 20.50 26.58
CA LEU A 119 -18.82 21.88 26.12
C LEU A 119 -19.74 22.72 27.02
N LYS A 120 -19.59 24.04 27.03
CA LYS A 120 -20.53 24.94 27.73
C LYS A 120 -21.95 24.87 27.18
N SER A 121 -22.11 24.45 25.93
CA SER A 121 -23.40 24.10 25.33
C SER A 121 -24.07 22.86 25.96
N LYS A 122 -23.37 22.15 26.88
CA LYS A 122 -23.76 20.88 27.50
C LYS A 122 -23.65 19.66 26.57
N GLU A 123 -23.14 19.82 25.38
CA GLU A 123 -22.84 18.69 24.49
C GLU A 123 -21.63 17.93 25.03
N ARG A 124 -21.74 16.61 25.09
CA ARG A 124 -20.60 15.73 25.42
C ARG A 124 -19.76 15.47 24.17
N VAL A 125 -18.47 15.67 24.31
CA VAL A 125 -17.49 15.51 23.20
C VAL A 125 -16.34 14.60 23.62
N VAL A 126 -15.61 14.12 22.63
CA VAL A 126 -14.35 13.39 22.78
C VAL A 126 -13.23 14.26 22.24
N LEU A 127 -12.17 14.40 23.02
CA LEU A 127 -10.91 15.00 22.60
C LEU A 127 -9.88 13.90 22.37
N LYS A 128 -9.46 13.71 21.12
CA LYS A 128 -8.31 12.86 20.76
C LYS A 128 -7.09 13.78 20.72
N ILE A 129 -6.19 13.62 21.68
CA ILE A 129 -5.08 14.53 21.94
C ILE A 129 -3.77 13.83 21.56
N GLN A 130 -3.01 14.43 20.67
CA GLN A 130 -1.76 13.89 20.17
C GLN A 130 -0.68 13.94 21.27
N ARG A 131 0.15 12.90 21.32
CA ARG A 131 1.32 12.90 22.22
C ARG A 131 2.33 13.95 21.79
N PRO A 132 2.91 14.71 22.75
CA PRO A 132 3.84 15.79 22.41
C PRO A 132 5.08 15.23 21.71
N LYS A 133 5.60 16.01 20.75
CA LYS A 133 6.83 15.69 19.99
C LYS A 133 6.84 14.35 19.27
N ILE A 134 5.68 13.75 19.03
CA ILE A 134 5.60 12.44 18.35
C ILE A 134 6.11 12.53 16.91
N TYR A 135 5.85 13.66 16.23
CA TYR A 135 6.33 13.92 14.88
C TYR A 135 7.86 13.90 14.82
N GLU A 136 8.51 14.69 15.68
CA GLU A 136 9.96 14.83 15.72
C GLU A 136 10.65 13.51 16.10
N TRP A 137 10.05 12.74 16.98
CA TRP A 137 10.57 11.42 17.35
C TRP A 137 10.48 10.43 16.21
N MET A 138 9.33 10.35 15.54
CA MET A 138 9.15 9.45 14.41
C MET A 138 10.05 9.86 13.24
N GLU A 139 10.16 11.15 12.93
CA GLU A 139 11.06 11.67 11.88
C GLU A 139 12.51 11.28 12.14
N ARG A 140 12.97 11.48 13.38
CA ARG A 140 14.32 11.09 13.82
C ARG A 140 14.54 9.57 13.67
N ASP A 141 13.62 8.77 14.16
CA ASP A 141 13.73 7.31 14.13
C ASP A 141 13.72 6.78 12.69
N VAL A 142 12.90 7.36 11.79
CA VAL A 142 12.88 7.04 10.36
C VAL A 142 14.21 7.41 9.69
N ALA A 143 14.76 8.61 9.99
CA ALA A 143 16.05 9.01 9.45
C ALA A 143 17.19 8.09 9.91
N LEU A 144 17.14 7.63 11.17
CA LEU A 144 18.10 6.68 11.72
C LEU A 144 17.95 5.30 11.11
N LEU A 145 16.72 4.84 10.87
CA LEU A 145 16.44 3.57 10.21
C LEU A 145 17.01 3.54 8.79
N ARG A 146 16.78 4.60 7.99
CA ARG A 146 17.38 4.74 6.66
C ARG A 146 18.91 4.67 6.69
N LYS A 147 19.55 5.32 7.68
CA LYS A 147 20.99 5.23 7.86
C LYS A 147 21.43 3.80 8.21
N ALA A 148 20.72 3.13 9.11
CA ALA A 148 21.03 1.77 9.52
C ALA A 148 20.92 0.78 8.35
N VAL A 149 19.86 0.91 7.51
CA VAL A 149 19.68 0.09 6.31
C VAL A 149 20.86 0.24 5.35
N LYS A 150 21.33 1.48 5.12
CA LYS A 150 22.49 1.75 4.24
C LYS A 150 23.82 1.23 4.81
N ILE A 151 24.10 1.47 6.10
CA ILE A 151 25.38 1.11 6.72
C ILE A 151 25.53 -0.41 6.88
N LEU A 152 24.45 -1.10 7.18
CA LEU A 152 24.48 -2.53 7.45
C LEU A 152 24.30 -3.39 6.19
N ASN A 153 24.20 -2.77 5.00
CA ASN A 153 23.86 -3.42 3.73
C ASN A 153 22.67 -4.38 3.89
N LEU A 154 21.72 -3.99 4.75
CA LEU A 154 20.52 -4.80 5.00
C LEU A 154 19.70 -4.99 3.72
N SER A 155 19.83 -4.07 2.77
CA SER A 155 19.33 -4.24 1.42
C SER A 155 19.82 -5.55 0.80
N ASP A 156 21.08 -5.93 0.89
CA ASP A 156 21.63 -7.14 0.27
C ASP A 156 21.19 -8.43 0.99
N ILE A 157 20.87 -8.34 2.29
CA ILE A 157 20.41 -9.49 3.11
C ILE A 157 18.89 -9.73 2.93
N VAL A 158 18.12 -8.66 2.71
CA VAL A 158 16.65 -8.67 2.62
C VAL A 158 16.16 -8.45 1.19
N SER A 159 16.97 -7.84 0.32
CA SER A 159 16.59 -7.37 -1.04
C SER A 159 16.26 -8.47 -2.03
N SER A 160 16.45 -9.73 -1.68
CA SER A 160 15.88 -10.81 -2.49
C SER A 160 14.34 -10.82 -2.45
N VAL A 161 13.72 -10.10 -1.50
CA VAL A 161 12.27 -10.16 -1.24
C VAL A 161 11.59 -8.79 -1.18
N VAL A 162 12.20 -7.75 -0.53
CA VAL A 162 11.52 -6.48 -0.26
C VAL A 162 12.44 -5.27 -0.42
N ASP A 163 11.94 -4.22 -1.06
CA ASP A 163 12.56 -2.90 -1.09
C ASP A 163 12.29 -2.16 0.24
N LEU A 164 13.29 -2.16 1.13
CA LEU A 164 13.17 -1.54 2.45
C LEU A 164 12.99 -0.02 2.40
N ASP A 165 13.58 0.66 1.42
CA ASP A 165 13.41 2.10 1.27
C ASP A 165 11.96 2.44 0.92
N MET A 166 11.33 1.66 0.02
CA MET A 166 9.91 1.80 -0.32
C MET A 166 9.01 1.59 0.90
N VAL A 167 9.28 0.57 1.72
CA VAL A 167 8.51 0.30 2.95
C VAL A 167 8.63 1.45 3.95
N ILE A 168 9.85 1.98 4.13
CA ILE A 168 10.08 3.13 5.02
C ILE A 168 9.38 4.39 4.51
N ASP A 169 9.37 4.63 3.20
CA ASP A 169 8.71 5.78 2.59
C ASP A 169 7.18 5.69 2.71
N GLU A 170 6.63 4.51 2.49
CA GLU A 170 5.20 4.25 2.68
C GLU A 170 4.80 4.43 4.15
N PHE A 171 5.59 3.87 5.07
CA PHE A 171 5.39 4.08 6.51
C PHE A 171 5.38 5.56 6.87
N TRP A 172 6.41 6.31 6.44
CA TRP A 172 6.53 7.70 6.80
C TRP A 172 5.39 8.56 6.25
N THR A 173 4.94 8.25 5.04
CA THR A 173 3.77 8.90 4.43
C THR A 173 2.49 8.62 5.22
N THR A 174 2.25 7.37 5.60
CA THR A 174 1.08 6.98 6.40
C THR A 174 1.14 7.59 7.81
N ALA A 175 2.30 7.53 8.47
CA ALA A 175 2.49 8.09 9.80
C ALA A 175 2.23 9.62 9.83
N LYS A 176 2.68 10.35 8.80
CA LYS A 176 2.39 11.80 8.68
C LYS A 176 0.89 12.08 8.55
N GLN A 177 0.16 11.25 7.82
CA GLN A 177 -1.30 11.38 7.69
C GLN A 177 -2.00 11.12 9.02
N GLU A 178 -1.62 10.08 9.74
CA GLU A 178 -2.18 9.76 11.06
C GLU A 178 -1.86 10.80 12.15
N MET A 179 -0.78 11.57 11.98
CA MET A 179 -0.39 12.65 12.90
C MET A 179 -1.06 13.99 12.59
N ASP A 180 -1.86 14.09 11.56
CA ASP A 180 -2.66 15.29 11.25
C ASP A 180 -4.15 14.97 11.42
N PHE A 181 -4.70 15.26 12.58
CA PHE A 181 -6.10 14.96 12.92
C PHE A 181 -7.12 15.72 12.08
N THR A 182 -6.71 16.75 11.33
CA THR A 182 -7.61 17.40 10.37
C THR A 182 -7.95 16.46 9.20
N ILE A 183 -7.07 15.50 8.90
CA ILE A 183 -7.32 14.46 7.88
C ILE A 183 -8.38 13.47 8.38
N GLU A 184 -8.23 13.00 9.64
CA GLU A 184 -9.22 12.12 10.27
C GLU A 184 -10.59 12.79 10.37
N ALA A 185 -10.62 14.08 10.73
CA ALA A 185 -11.85 14.89 10.74
C ALA A 185 -12.51 14.95 9.35
N GLN A 186 -11.72 15.12 8.28
CA GLN A 186 -12.24 15.14 6.91
C GLN A 186 -12.79 13.77 6.50
N PHE A 187 -12.13 12.69 6.89
CA PHE A 187 -12.59 11.33 6.63
C PHE A 187 -13.92 11.03 7.33
N ALA A 188 -14.05 11.39 8.61
CA ALA A 188 -15.29 11.23 9.36
C ALA A 188 -16.45 12.00 8.72
N LYS A 189 -16.21 13.25 8.32
CA LYS A 189 -17.23 14.08 7.64
C LYS A 189 -17.61 13.52 6.27
N ARG A 190 -16.64 13.06 5.49
CA ARG A 190 -16.90 12.40 4.22
C ARG A 190 -17.76 11.16 4.43
N PHE A 191 -17.37 10.29 5.36
CA PHE A 191 -18.12 9.09 5.68
C PHE A 191 -19.56 9.41 6.10
N LYS A 192 -19.75 10.34 7.03
CA LYS A 192 -21.08 10.78 7.47
C LYS A 192 -21.93 11.32 6.32
N ASN A 193 -21.32 12.06 5.40
CA ASN A 193 -22.03 12.58 4.22
C ASN A 193 -22.38 11.47 3.22
N ASP A 194 -21.47 10.50 3.00
CA ASP A 194 -21.70 9.39 2.08
C ASP A 194 -22.86 8.49 2.54
N TYR A 195 -23.12 8.44 3.84
CA TYR A 195 -24.18 7.62 4.46
C TYR A 195 -25.32 8.42 5.11
N LYS A 196 -25.45 9.73 4.82
CA LYS A 196 -26.49 10.61 5.41
C LYS A 196 -27.92 10.12 5.19
N ASP A 197 -28.17 9.42 4.10
CA ASP A 197 -29.48 8.88 3.73
C ASP A 197 -29.68 7.42 4.22
N CYS A 198 -28.67 6.85 4.87
CA CYS A 198 -28.72 5.50 5.41
C CYS A 198 -29.19 5.51 6.87
N GLN A 199 -30.36 4.91 7.14
CA GLN A 199 -31.00 4.99 8.47
C GLN A 199 -30.27 4.19 9.56
N PHE A 200 -29.46 3.20 9.18
CA PHE A 200 -28.82 2.27 10.12
C PHE A 200 -27.30 2.46 10.26
N ILE A 201 -26.71 3.49 9.62
CA ILE A 201 -25.29 3.82 9.72
C ILE A 201 -25.15 5.28 10.14
N ASP A 202 -24.24 5.55 11.06
CA ASP A 202 -23.87 6.92 11.44
C ASP A 202 -22.36 7.02 11.73
N ALA A 203 -21.90 8.26 11.91
CA ALA A 203 -20.58 8.65 12.35
C ALA A 203 -20.67 9.88 13.27
N PRO A 204 -19.73 10.11 14.18
CA PRO A 204 -19.76 11.25 15.09
C PRO A 204 -19.74 12.58 14.33
N LYS A 205 -20.43 13.56 14.89
CA LYS A 205 -20.30 14.96 14.47
C LYS A 205 -18.89 15.44 14.78
N ILE A 206 -18.25 16.11 13.84
CA ILE A 206 -16.96 16.76 14.03
C ILE A 206 -17.19 18.24 14.36
N TYR A 207 -16.48 18.75 15.36
CA TYR A 207 -16.49 20.16 15.76
C TYR A 207 -15.28 20.84 15.14
N ASP A 208 -15.45 21.37 13.92
CA ASP A 208 -14.36 21.97 13.14
C ASP A 208 -13.74 23.19 13.82
N GLU A 209 -14.57 23.96 14.52
CA GLU A 209 -14.16 25.16 15.28
C GLU A 209 -13.12 24.85 16.36
N TYR A 210 -13.17 23.62 16.90
CA TYR A 210 -12.25 23.18 17.97
C TYR A 210 -11.20 22.19 17.45
N THR A 211 -11.35 21.61 16.26
CA THR A 211 -10.40 20.63 15.72
C THR A 211 -9.14 21.32 15.22
N ARG A 212 -7.97 20.80 15.59
CA ARG A 212 -6.64 21.25 15.18
C ARG A 212 -5.80 20.04 14.72
N LYS A 213 -4.60 20.26 14.19
CA LYS A 213 -3.71 19.16 13.75
C LYS A 213 -3.39 18.16 14.84
N ASN A 214 -3.27 18.63 16.07
CA ASN A 214 -2.88 17.86 17.25
C ASN A 214 -4.02 17.51 18.19
N ILE A 215 -5.23 18.06 17.98
CA ILE A 215 -6.43 17.74 18.76
C ILE A 215 -7.63 17.61 17.82
N LEU A 216 -8.29 16.44 17.86
CA LEU A 216 -9.57 16.21 17.21
C LEU A 216 -10.68 16.32 18.24
N VAL A 217 -11.70 17.10 17.93
CA VAL A 217 -12.91 17.21 18.76
C VAL A 217 -14.11 16.67 17.99
N MET A 218 -14.73 15.65 18.56
CA MET A 218 -15.87 14.97 17.94
C MET A 218 -16.93 14.62 18.99
N GLU A 219 -18.12 14.31 18.55
CA GLU A 219 -19.25 13.86 19.36
C GLU A 219 -18.86 12.65 20.23
N TYR A 220 -19.24 12.69 21.52
CA TYR A 220 -19.18 11.51 22.36
C TYR A 220 -20.32 10.56 21.98
N VAL A 221 -19.97 9.45 21.35
CA VAL A 221 -20.96 8.44 20.97
C VAL A 221 -21.26 7.56 22.19
N ASP A 222 -22.40 7.82 22.81
CA ASP A 222 -22.92 6.96 23.87
C ASP A 222 -23.63 5.76 23.23
N GLY A 223 -23.04 4.58 23.37
CA GLY A 223 -23.55 3.38 22.72
C GLY A 223 -22.86 2.11 23.22
N ILE A 224 -23.46 0.98 22.88
CA ILE A 224 -22.98 -0.35 23.26
C ILE A 224 -21.85 -0.75 22.33
N GLU A 225 -20.77 -1.32 22.87
CA GLU A 225 -19.75 -1.94 22.03
C GLU A 225 -20.35 -3.09 21.23
N ILE A 226 -20.06 -3.14 19.94
CA ILE A 226 -20.67 -4.14 19.04
C ILE A 226 -20.30 -5.59 19.42
N ASN A 227 -19.22 -5.80 20.17
CA ASN A 227 -18.78 -7.11 20.68
C ASN A 227 -19.35 -7.46 22.07
N ASP A 228 -20.10 -6.55 22.74
CA ASP A 228 -20.76 -6.84 23.99
C ASP A 228 -22.08 -7.59 23.76
N SER A 229 -21.95 -8.87 23.36
CA SER A 229 -23.09 -9.73 23.03
C SER A 229 -24.12 -9.80 24.15
N ASN A 230 -23.68 -9.78 25.44
CA ASN A 230 -24.59 -9.87 26.56
C ASN A 230 -25.49 -8.64 26.65
N LYS A 231 -24.90 -7.45 26.53
CA LYS A 231 -25.66 -6.20 26.55
C LYS A 231 -26.59 -6.06 25.35
N LEU A 232 -26.15 -6.49 24.17
CA LEU A 232 -26.99 -6.48 22.98
C LEU A 232 -28.21 -7.38 23.15
N ASP A 233 -28.02 -8.60 23.67
CA ASP A 233 -29.08 -9.58 23.91
C ASP A 233 -30.03 -9.08 25.03
N GLU A 234 -29.52 -8.50 26.14
CA GLU A 234 -30.31 -7.93 27.22
C GLU A 234 -31.24 -6.79 26.76
N LEU A 235 -30.78 -5.98 25.81
CA LEU A 235 -31.56 -4.87 25.25
C LEU A 235 -32.42 -5.26 24.06
N GLY A 236 -32.43 -6.55 23.70
CA GLY A 236 -33.31 -7.09 22.67
C GLY A 236 -32.85 -6.82 21.24
N TYR A 237 -31.57 -6.53 21.02
CA TYR A 237 -31.02 -6.38 19.68
C TYR A 237 -30.85 -7.74 19.01
N ASP A 238 -31.22 -7.82 17.73
CA ASP A 238 -30.93 -8.98 16.89
C ASP A 238 -29.49 -8.85 16.31
N ARG A 239 -28.57 -9.67 16.84
CA ARG A 239 -27.17 -9.68 16.43
C ARG A 239 -26.97 -10.10 14.99
N SER A 240 -27.82 -10.98 14.46
CA SER A 240 -27.76 -11.42 13.06
C SER A 240 -28.16 -10.27 12.13
N GLU A 241 -29.20 -9.49 12.49
CA GLU A 241 -29.59 -8.29 11.75
C GLU A 241 -28.48 -7.23 11.76
N ILE A 242 -27.84 -7.02 12.92
CA ILE A 242 -26.70 -6.09 13.02
C ILE A 242 -25.55 -6.55 12.11
N ALA A 243 -25.23 -7.85 12.12
CA ALA A 243 -24.18 -8.41 11.29
C ALA A 243 -24.48 -8.25 9.81
N ASP A 244 -25.73 -8.52 9.37
CA ASP A 244 -26.18 -8.33 7.99
C ASP A 244 -26.05 -6.85 7.56
N LYS A 245 -26.50 -5.92 8.38
CA LYS A 245 -26.40 -4.47 8.13
C LYS A 245 -24.93 -3.99 8.06
N LEU A 246 -24.08 -4.47 8.97
CA LEU A 246 -22.66 -4.14 8.99
C LEU A 246 -21.95 -4.64 7.73
N ALA A 247 -22.18 -5.90 7.35
CA ALA A 247 -21.59 -6.48 6.16
C ALA A 247 -22.09 -5.77 4.89
N PHE A 248 -23.40 -5.45 4.83
CA PHE A 248 -23.96 -4.67 3.75
C PHE A 248 -23.28 -3.31 3.62
N ASN A 249 -23.18 -2.56 4.71
CA ASN A 249 -22.51 -1.26 4.72
C ASN A 249 -21.05 -1.38 4.28
N TYR A 250 -20.33 -2.38 4.79
CA TYR A 250 -18.92 -2.54 4.48
C TYR A 250 -18.67 -2.85 3.00
N ILE A 251 -19.49 -3.70 2.40
CA ILE A 251 -19.43 -3.99 0.96
C ILE A 251 -19.77 -2.74 0.14
N SER A 252 -20.77 -1.94 0.56
CA SER A 252 -21.09 -0.67 -0.09
C SER A 252 -19.94 0.34 -0.05
N GLN A 253 -19.22 0.43 1.10
CA GLN A 253 -18.00 1.26 1.20
C GLN A 253 -16.98 0.93 0.11
N ILE A 254 -16.78 -0.35 -0.18
CA ILE A 254 -15.79 -0.84 -1.14
C ILE A 254 -16.28 -0.65 -2.58
N ILE A 255 -17.48 -1.18 -2.87
CA ILE A 255 -17.96 -1.35 -4.25
C ILE A 255 -18.56 -0.06 -4.80
N GLU A 256 -19.33 0.66 -3.98
CA GLU A 256 -20.06 1.86 -4.41
C GLU A 256 -19.20 3.10 -4.25
N ASN A 257 -18.65 3.32 -3.06
CA ASN A 257 -17.94 4.56 -2.72
C ASN A 257 -16.43 4.49 -3.05
N GLY A 258 -15.84 3.28 -3.01
CA GLY A 258 -14.37 3.12 -3.13
C GLY A 258 -13.63 3.84 -1.99
N PHE A 259 -14.33 4.10 -0.88
CA PHE A 259 -13.82 4.70 0.34
C PHE A 259 -14.29 3.87 1.52
N PHE A 260 -13.37 3.16 2.16
CA PHE A 260 -13.69 2.14 3.14
C PHE A 260 -12.82 2.23 4.39
N HIS A 261 -13.36 1.76 5.49
CA HIS A 261 -12.63 1.68 6.76
C HIS A 261 -11.57 0.58 6.69
N ALA A 262 -10.29 0.95 6.88
CA ALA A 262 -9.18 0.02 6.71
C ALA A 262 -8.83 -0.79 7.97
N ASP A 263 -9.44 -0.47 9.11
CA ASP A 263 -9.28 -1.19 10.37
C ASP A 263 -10.65 -1.40 11.09
N PRO A 264 -11.59 -2.16 10.49
CA PRO A 264 -12.96 -2.32 10.95
C PRO A 264 -13.09 -3.30 12.12
N HIS A 265 -12.28 -3.13 13.17
CA HIS A 265 -12.37 -3.97 14.35
C HIS A 265 -13.54 -3.54 15.24
N SER A 266 -14.05 -4.47 16.07
CA SER A 266 -15.22 -4.25 16.94
C SER A 266 -15.10 -3.04 17.87
N GLY A 267 -13.88 -2.68 18.29
CA GLY A 267 -13.62 -1.51 19.13
C GLY A 267 -13.95 -0.17 18.46
N ASN A 268 -14.02 -0.12 17.12
CA ASN A 268 -14.35 1.07 16.33
C ASN A 268 -15.85 1.19 16.01
N LEU A 269 -16.67 0.31 16.59
CA LEU A 269 -18.08 0.21 16.29
C LEU A 269 -18.92 0.30 17.57
N ARG A 270 -19.96 1.11 17.53
CA ARG A 270 -20.95 1.24 18.60
C ARG A 270 -22.36 1.03 18.04
N ILE A 271 -23.24 0.49 18.87
CA ILE A 271 -24.68 0.41 18.58
C ILE A 271 -25.38 1.48 19.41
N ARG A 272 -26.06 2.41 18.73
CA ARG A 272 -26.84 3.50 19.32
C ARG A 272 -28.15 3.67 18.56
N ASP A 273 -29.28 3.61 19.23
CA ASP A 273 -30.61 3.86 18.63
C ASP A 273 -30.87 3.07 17.33
N ASN A 274 -30.53 1.78 17.32
CA ASN A 274 -30.59 0.87 16.15
C ASN A 274 -29.66 1.25 14.98
N GLN A 275 -28.70 2.15 15.22
CA GLN A 275 -27.69 2.51 14.25
C GLN A 275 -26.33 1.90 14.62
N ILE A 276 -25.57 1.50 13.62
CA ILE A 276 -24.16 1.16 13.72
C ILE A 276 -23.36 2.46 13.54
N VAL A 277 -22.65 2.89 14.57
CA VAL A 277 -21.86 4.12 14.55
C VAL A 277 -20.38 3.78 14.48
N TRP A 278 -19.72 4.22 13.43
CA TRP A 278 -18.27 4.14 13.28
C TRP A 278 -17.62 5.30 14.03
N ILE A 279 -16.62 5.04 14.90
CA ILE A 279 -16.10 6.05 15.82
C ILE A 279 -14.62 6.44 15.63
N ASP A 280 -13.84 5.69 14.88
CA ASP A 280 -12.44 6.02 14.57
C ASP A 280 -12.24 6.04 13.06
N PHE A 281 -11.68 7.12 12.51
CA PHE A 281 -11.43 7.29 11.08
C PHE A 281 -9.94 7.52 10.78
N GLY A 282 -9.06 7.15 11.69
CA GLY A 282 -7.62 7.30 11.54
C GLY A 282 -7.02 6.48 10.40
N MET A 283 -7.68 5.40 9.99
CA MET A 283 -7.25 4.55 8.88
C MET A 283 -8.39 4.33 7.89
N MET A 284 -8.37 5.07 6.79
CA MET A 284 -9.31 4.89 5.68
C MET A 284 -8.57 4.46 4.42
N GLY A 285 -9.14 3.48 3.71
CA GLY A 285 -8.67 3.03 2.40
C GLY A 285 -9.43 3.74 1.28
N THR A 286 -8.74 3.94 0.17
CA THR A 286 -9.37 4.45 -1.05
C THR A 286 -8.98 3.56 -2.22
N LEU A 287 -9.96 3.28 -3.07
CA LEU A 287 -9.77 2.66 -4.37
C LEU A 287 -10.09 3.71 -5.43
N ASP A 288 -9.21 3.91 -6.37
CA ASP A 288 -9.53 4.74 -7.51
C ASP A 288 -10.58 4.06 -8.41
N VAL A 289 -11.07 4.80 -9.41
CA VAL A 289 -12.13 4.30 -10.29
C VAL A 289 -11.68 3.05 -11.06
N ASN A 290 -10.42 3.03 -11.52
CA ASN A 290 -9.87 1.91 -12.29
C ASN A 290 -9.65 0.68 -11.41
N GLU A 291 -9.06 0.87 -10.22
CA GLU A 291 -8.88 -0.20 -9.22
C GLU A 291 -10.22 -0.85 -8.87
N ARG A 292 -11.25 -0.02 -8.62
CA ARG A 292 -12.58 -0.49 -8.28
C ARG A 292 -13.26 -1.27 -9.43
N GLU A 293 -13.20 -0.75 -10.64
CA GLU A 293 -13.79 -1.44 -11.81
C GLU A 293 -13.03 -2.73 -12.13
N THR A 294 -11.70 -2.72 -12.06
CA THR A 294 -10.90 -3.93 -12.28
C THR A 294 -11.14 -4.98 -11.19
N MET A 295 -11.34 -4.56 -9.93
CA MET A 295 -11.72 -5.46 -8.84
C MET A 295 -13.10 -6.09 -9.08
N LYS A 296 -14.09 -5.32 -9.54
CA LYS A 296 -15.40 -5.86 -9.93
C LYS A 296 -15.28 -6.87 -11.06
N GLU A 297 -14.42 -6.59 -12.05
CA GLU A 297 -14.14 -7.55 -13.14
C GLU A 297 -13.43 -8.81 -12.63
N ALA A 298 -12.49 -8.69 -11.68
CA ALA A 298 -11.83 -9.85 -11.08
C ALA A 298 -12.83 -10.74 -10.32
N VAL A 299 -13.75 -10.14 -9.54
CA VAL A 299 -14.84 -10.89 -8.86
C VAL A 299 -15.74 -11.61 -9.89
N ARG A 300 -16.08 -10.95 -11.00
CA ARG A 300 -16.82 -11.58 -12.11
C ARG A 300 -16.07 -12.73 -12.73
N ALA A 301 -14.77 -12.52 -13.01
CA ALA A 301 -13.91 -13.53 -13.61
C ALA A 301 -13.87 -14.80 -12.75
N ILE A 302 -13.73 -14.64 -11.43
CA ILE A 302 -13.84 -15.77 -10.49
C ILE A 302 -15.19 -16.46 -10.62
N ALA A 303 -16.31 -15.71 -10.56
CA ALA A 303 -17.66 -16.29 -10.62
C ALA A 303 -17.95 -17.01 -11.95
N LEU A 304 -17.38 -16.56 -13.06
CA LEU A 304 -17.53 -17.14 -14.40
C LEU A 304 -16.49 -18.20 -14.75
N ARG A 305 -15.56 -18.50 -13.84
CA ARG A 305 -14.40 -19.40 -14.07
C ARG A 305 -13.49 -18.93 -15.21
N ASP A 306 -13.42 -17.63 -15.45
CA ASP A 306 -12.57 -17.05 -16.46
C ASP A 306 -11.19 -16.70 -15.84
N THR A 307 -10.34 -17.72 -15.73
CA THR A 307 -9.00 -17.58 -15.16
C THR A 307 -8.16 -16.59 -15.96
N GLN A 308 -8.32 -16.58 -17.29
CA GLN A 308 -7.55 -15.66 -18.14
C GLN A 308 -7.86 -14.20 -17.82
N LYS A 309 -9.16 -13.89 -17.69
CA LYS A 309 -9.60 -12.54 -17.33
C LYS A 309 -9.16 -12.14 -15.91
N LEU A 310 -9.15 -13.09 -14.97
CA LEU A 310 -8.66 -12.87 -13.62
C LEU A 310 -7.15 -12.53 -13.64
N VAL A 311 -6.37 -13.29 -14.39
CA VAL A 311 -4.92 -13.02 -14.60
C VAL A 311 -4.72 -11.62 -15.18
N ASP A 312 -5.46 -11.26 -16.23
CA ASP A 312 -5.37 -9.94 -16.86
C ASP A 312 -5.71 -8.82 -15.84
N CYS A 313 -6.74 -8.99 -15.01
CA CYS A 313 -7.09 -8.04 -13.96
C CYS A 313 -5.96 -7.87 -12.94
N ILE A 314 -5.36 -8.96 -12.47
CA ILE A 314 -4.24 -8.91 -11.51
C ILE A 314 -3.02 -8.21 -12.11
N LEU A 315 -2.67 -8.52 -13.36
CA LEU A 315 -1.53 -7.90 -14.05
C LEU A 315 -1.79 -6.43 -14.41
N MET A 316 -3.06 -6.04 -14.59
CA MET A 316 -3.43 -4.64 -14.85
C MET A 316 -3.30 -3.77 -13.59
N ILE A 317 -3.65 -4.31 -12.42
CA ILE A 317 -3.56 -3.59 -11.13
C ILE A 317 -2.15 -3.67 -10.54
N GLY A 318 -1.49 -4.83 -10.69
CA GLY A 318 -0.23 -5.13 -10.03
C GLY A 318 0.98 -4.56 -10.76
N ASP A 319 2.01 -4.20 -9.99
CA ASP A 319 3.34 -3.84 -10.50
C ASP A 319 4.25 -5.07 -10.48
N CYS A 320 4.69 -5.49 -11.67
CA CYS A 320 5.52 -6.67 -11.86
C CYS A 320 7.00 -6.30 -11.80
N LYS A 321 7.66 -6.57 -10.69
CA LYS A 321 9.08 -6.23 -10.49
C LYS A 321 10.05 -7.15 -11.23
N LYS A 322 9.59 -8.32 -11.68
CA LYS A 322 10.39 -9.32 -12.41
C LYS A 322 9.62 -9.83 -13.62
N GLU A 323 10.34 -10.44 -14.55
CA GLU A 323 9.71 -11.18 -15.63
C GLU A 323 8.95 -12.37 -15.07
N ILE A 324 7.66 -12.48 -15.41
CA ILE A 324 6.76 -13.50 -14.86
C ILE A 324 6.74 -14.68 -15.83
N ASP A 325 6.87 -15.90 -15.31
CA ASP A 325 6.45 -17.09 -16.06
C ASP A 325 4.92 -17.11 -16.14
N TYR A 326 4.42 -16.54 -17.23
CA TYR A 326 2.99 -16.39 -17.49
C TYR A 326 2.24 -17.73 -17.48
N THR A 327 2.87 -18.78 -18.02
CA THR A 327 2.26 -20.13 -18.09
C THR A 327 2.10 -20.72 -16.70
N ALA A 328 3.13 -20.63 -15.86
CA ALA A 328 3.07 -21.11 -14.49
C ALA A 328 2.07 -20.28 -13.66
N PHE A 329 2.05 -18.95 -13.85
CA PHE A 329 1.10 -18.08 -13.17
C PHE A 329 -0.36 -18.40 -13.52
N CYS A 330 -0.68 -18.59 -14.80
CA CYS A 330 -2.02 -19.03 -15.23
C CYS A 330 -2.40 -20.38 -14.62
N ALA A 331 -1.48 -21.34 -14.56
CA ALA A 331 -1.74 -22.66 -13.99
C ALA A 331 -2.02 -22.60 -12.48
N ASP A 332 -1.34 -21.73 -11.74
CA ASP A 332 -1.58 -21.50 -10.32
C ASP A 332 -2.92 -20.79 -10.09
N MET A 333 -3.26 -19.81 -10.93
CA MET A 333 -4.56 -19.14 -10.89
C MET A 333 -5.71 -20.09 -11.26
N ASP A 334 -5.53 -21.01 -12.20
CA ASP A 334 -6.52 -22.06 -12.51
C ASP A 334 -6.77 -22.96 -11.30
N ARG A 335 -5.72 -23.38 -10.61
CA ARG A 335 -5.83 -24.18 -9.39
C ARG A 335 -6.58 -23.40 -8.29
N PHE A 336 -6.24 -22.14 -8.12
CA PHE A 336 -6.90 -21.24 -7.17
C PHE A 336 -8.39 -21.10 -7.47
N VAL A 337 -8.77 -20.76 -8.69
CA VAL A 337 -10.17 -20.61 -9.09
C VAL A 337 -10.94 -21.92 -8.89
N ASN A 338 -10.38 -23.06 -9.31
CA ASN A 338 -11.02 -24.36 -9.16
C ASN A 338 -11.18 -24.79 -7.69
N GLN A 339 -10.23 -24.46 -6.82
CA GLN A 339 -10.31 -24.73 -5.38
C GLN A 339 -11.55 -24.06 -4.75
N TYR A 340 -11.75 -22.77 -5.03
CA TYR A 340 -12.86 -22.00 -4.44
C TYR A 340 -14.21 -22.23 -5.11
N LEU A 341 -14.24 -22.63 -6.38
CA LEU A 341 -15.47 -22.93 -7.10
C LEU A 341 -15.90 -24.40 -7.01
N SER A 342 -15.12 -25.26 -6.34
CA SER A 342 -15.50 -26.63 -6.03
C SER A 342 -16.39 -26.75 -4.80
N VAL A 343 -16.47 -25.70 -3.98
CA VAL A 343 -17.32 -25.64 -2.78
C VAL A 343 -18.55 -24.75 -3.03
N PRO A 344 -19.65 -24.99 -2.30
CA PRO A 344 -20.81 -24.08 -2.35
C PRO A 344 -20.40 -22.64 -1.98
N TYR A 345 -20.97 -21.65 -2.65
CA TYR A 345 -20.68 -20.22 -2.35
C TYR A 345 -20.89 -19.86 -0.88
N SER A 346 -21.81 -20.55 -0.20
CA SER A 346 -22.07 -20.39 1.22
C SER A 346 -20.95 -20.88 2.14
N GLU A 347 -19.97 -21.60 1.62
CA GLU A 347 -18.85 -22.16 2.37
C GLU A 347 -17.52 -21.45 2.05
N ILE A 348 -17.55 -20.46 1.16
CA ILE A 348 -16.35 -19.70 0.78
C ILE A 348 -16.01 -18.71 1.90
N ASP A 349 -14.85 -18.89 2.49
CA ASP A 349 -14.17 -17.92 3.35
C ASP A 349 -13.52 -16.86 2.47
N VAL A 350 -14.11 -15.66 2.47
CA VAL A 350 -13.66 -14.54 1.62
C VAL A 350 -12.28 -14.04 2.06
N ALA A 351 -11.99 -14.03 3.35
CA ALA A 351 -10.69 -13.59 3.87
C ALA A 351 -9.59 -14.55 3.40
N LYS A 352 -9.83 -15.86 3.48
CA LYS A 352 -8.91 -16.88 3.01
C LYS A 352 -8.70 -16.82 1.49
N LEU A 353 -9.78 -16.62 0.73
CA LEU A 353 -9.70 -16.44 -0.73
C LEU A 353 -8.76 -15.29 -1.08
N ILE A 354 -8.95 -14.13 -0.45
CA ILE A 354 -8.10 -12.96 -0.68
C ILE A 354 -6.65 -13.25 -0.27
N GLN A 355 -6.44 -13.91 0.86
CA GLN A 355 -5.11 -14.25 1.37
C GLN A 355 -4.36 -15.21 0.44
N ASP A 356 -5.02 -16.23 -0.09
CA ASP A 356 -4.44 -17.19 -1.03
C ASP A 356 -4.07 -16.49 -2.34
N MET A 357 -4.93 -15.59 -2.84
CA MET A 357 -4.63 -14.75 -4.00
C MET A 357 -3.38 -13.88 -3.79
N PHE A 358 -3.27 -13.22 -2.63
CA PHE A 358 -2.07 -12.42 -2.30
C PHE A 358 -0.82 -13.27 -2.20
N SER A 359 -0.93 -14.50 -1.66
CA SER A 359 0.18 -15.44 -1.57
C SER A 359 0.70 -15.82 -2.97
N ILE A 360 -0.20 -16.02 -3.93
CA ILE A 360 0.19 -16.26 -5.33
C ILE A 360 0.87 -15.01 -5.91
N CYS A 361 0.30 -13.82 -5.74
CA CYS A 361 0.94 -12.57 -6.20
C CYS A 361 2.35 -12.40 -5.63
N HIS A 362 2.54 -12.71 -4.34
CA HIS A 362 3.84 -12.67 -3.70
C HIS A 362 4.87 -13.62 -4.33
N VAL A 363 4.47 -14.88 -4.62
CA VAL A 363 5.33 -15.88 -5.27
C VAL A 363 5.85 -15.37 -6.62
N TYR A 364 4.98 -14.68 -7.38
CA TYR A 364 5.34 -14.13 -8.69
C TYR A 364 5.92 -12.71 -8.62
N SER A 365 6.21 -12.18 -7.43
CA SER A 365 6.76 -10.83 -7.22
C SER A 365 5.88 -9.72 -7.81
N ILE A 366 4.55 -9.92 -7.79
CA ILE A 366 3.55 -8.93 -8.18
C ILE A 366 3.20 -8.11 -6.94
N SER A 367 3.51 -6.82 -6.97
CA SER A 367 3.17 -5.88 -5.91
C SER A 367 1.82 -5.24 -6.20
N LEU A 368 0.89 -5.30 -5.24
CA LEU A 368 -0.44 -4.72 -5.40
C LEU A 368 -0.50 -3.29 -4.83
N PRO A 369 -1.36 -2.41 -5.37
CA PRO A 369 -1.55 -1.07 -4.84
C PRO A 369 -1.92 -1.07 -3.36
N LYS A 370 -1.56 0.01 -2.67
CA LYS A 370 -1.82 0.17 -1.23
C LYS A 370 -3.30 -0.02 -0.88
N GLY A 371 -4.22 0.53 -1.68
CA GLY A 371 -5.66 0.41 -1.48
C GLY A 371 -6.13 -1.04 -1.46
N ILE A 372 -5.66 -1.85 -2.41
CA ILE A 372 -6.00 -3.29 -2.50
C ILE A 372 -5.41 -4.08 -1.32
N SER A 373 -4.15 -3.79 -0.93
CA SER A 373 -3.53 -4.44 0.24
C SER A 373 -4.24 -4.10 1.54
N MET A 374 -4.65 -2.83 1.72
CA MET A 374 -5.45 -2.40 2.87
C MET A 374 -6.82 -3.08 2.89
N LEU A 375 -7.46 -3.22 1.71
CA LEU A 375 -8.74 -3.90 1.58
C LEU A 375 -8.65 -5.37 2.04
N ALA A 376 -7.61 -6.10 1.63
CA ALA A 376 -7.43 -7.49 2.03
C ALA A 376 -7.38 -7.66 3.56
N ARG A 377 -6.59 -6.82 4.23
CA ARG A 377 -6.51 -6.83 5.69
C ARG A 377 -7.85 -6.49 6.34
N SER A 378 -8.49 -5.45 5.85
CA SER A 378 -9.75 -4.97 6.42
C SER A 378 -10.88 -5.98 6.26
N MET A 379 -10.88 -6.76 5.16
CA MET A 379 -11.80 -7.88 4.98
C MET A 379 -11.61 -8.98 6.04
N MET A 380 -10.36 -9.33 6.38
CA MET A 380 -10.11 -10.29 7.48
C MET A 380 -10.55 -9.74 8.84
N THR A 381 -10.37 -8.44 9.08
CA THR A 381 -10.76 -7.81 10.34
C THR A 381 -12.28 -7.74 10.49
N ILE A 382 -13.00 -7.34 9.44
CA ILE A 382 -14.46 -7.25 9.48
C ILE A 382 -15.10 -8.64 9.61
N GLU A 383 -14.54 -9.66 8.95
CA GLU A 383 -15.03 -11.04 9.06
C GLU A 383 -14.92 -11.56 10.50
N GLY A 384 -13.83 -11.24 11.21
CA GLY A 384 -13.70 -11.53 12.63
C GLY A 384 -14.77 -10.84 13.47
N THR A 385 -15.12 -9.58 13.15
CA THR A 385 -16.19 -8.84 13.83
C THR A 385 -17.57 -9.43 13.55
N LEU A 386 -17.84 -9.78 12.29
CA LEU A 386 -19.10 -10.39 11.87
C LEU A 386 -19.31 -11.78 12.48
N THR A 387 -18.27 -12.62 12.51
CA THR A 387 -18.31 -13.94 13.13
C THR A 387 -18.54 -13.88 14.65
N ALA A 388 -18.03 -12.83 15.31
CA ALA A 388 -18.28 -12.61 16.74
C ALA A 388 -19.74 -12.22 17.02
N LEU A 389 -20.40 -11.52 16.10
CA LEU A 389 -21.83 -11.18 16.17
C LEU A 389 -22.73 -12.38 15.88
N ASP A 390 -22.49 -13.02 14.77
CA ASP A 390 -23.22 -14.22 14.32
C ASP A 390 -22.25 -15.25 13.74
N PRO A 391 -21.96 -16.35 14.48
CA PRO A 391 -21.08 -17.42 14.00
C PRO A 391 -21.58 -18.15 12.76
N ASN A 392 -22.88 -18.06 12.44
CA ASN A 392 -23.49 -18.71 11.25
C ASN A 392 -23.55 -17.76 10.05
N MET A 393 -23.06 -16.54 10.20
CA MET A 393 -23.10 -15.54 9.14
C MET A 393 -22.22 -15.94 7.97
N ASN A 394 -22.73 -15.70 6.77
CA ASN A 394 -22.00 -15.95 5.54
C ASN A 394 -21.80 -14.65 4.75
N THR A 395 -20.59 -14.10 4.80
CA THR A 395 -20.22 -12.85 4.11
C THR A 395 -20.44 -12.96 2.60
N MET A 396 -20.19 -14.13 2.00
CA MET A 396 -20.40 -14.34 0.56
C MET A 396 -21.88 -14.24 0.18
N LYS A 397 -22.80 -14.72 1.04
CA LYS A 397 -24.25 -14.58 0.81
C LYS A 397 -24.66 -13.12 0.70
N ILE A 398 -24.05 -12.24 1.52
CA ILE A 398 -24.34 -10.80 1.50
C ILE A 398 -23.73 -10.15 0.25
N VAL A 399 -22.49 -10.51 -0.10
CA VAL A 399 -21.88 -10.08 -1.37
C VAL A 399 -22.79 -10.44 -2.55
N MET A 400 -23.35 -11.64 -2.55
CA MET A 400 -24.25 -12.11 -3.60
C MET A 400 -25.66 -11.48 -3.54
N SER A 401 -26.14 -11.08 -2.36
CA SER A 401 -27.44 -10.38 -2.24
C SER A 401 -27.38 -8.93 -2.76
N HIS A 402 -26.17 -8.33 -2.80
CA HIS A 402 -25.91 -7.06 -3.48
C HIS A 402 -25.91 -7.15 -5.01
N LYS A 403 -26.57 -8.18 -5.55
CA LYS A 403 -26.70 -8.38 -7.01
C LYS A 403 -27.10 -7.16 -7.79
N SER A 404 -27.88 -6.23 -7.22
CA SER A 404 -28.30 -5.00 -7.91
C SER A 404 -27.18 -3.94 -8.02
N SER A 405 -26.23 -3.91 -7.10
CA SER A 405 -25.11 -2.96 -7.09
C SER A 405 -23.84 -3.53 -7.74
N LEU A 406 -23.58 -4.84 -7.56
CA LEU A 406 -22.53 -5.56 -8.28
C LEU A 406 -22.91 -5.82 -9.74
N THR A 407 -24.21 -5.84 -10.02
CA THR A 407 -24.75 -6.11 -11.34
C THR A 407 -25.92 -5.18 -11.63
N LYS A 408 -25.64 -4.03 -12.21
CA LYS A 408 -26.53 -3.55 -13.31
C LYS A 408 -26.41 -4.53 -14.50
N ILE A 409 -26.09 -5.79 -14.23
CA ILE A 409 -25.95 -6.86 -15.18
C ILE A 409 -27.22 -7.69 -15.04
N ASP A 410 -28.10 -7.45 -15.96
CA ASP A 410 -29.18 -8.38 -16.28
C ASP A 410 -28.51 -9.70 -16.77
N TRP A 411 -28.28 -10.64 -15.83
CA TRP A 411 -27.65 -11.94 -16.11
C TRP A 411 -28.37 -12.68 -17.25
N GLU A 412 -29.70 -12.51 -17.39
CA GLU A 412 -30.43 -12.99 -18.55
C GLU A 412 -30.01 -12.32 -19.85
N LYS A 413 -29.70 -11.02 -19.79
CA LYS A 413 -29.22 -10.26 -20.95
C LYS A 413 -27.78 -10.60 -21.31
N GLU A 414 -26.93 -10.88 -20.32
CA GLU A 414 -25.51 -11.16 -20.56
C GLU A 414 -25.26 -12.60 -20.97
N ILE A 415 -26.01 -13.59 -20.44
CA ILE A 415 -26.04 -14.95 -20.97
C ILE A 415 -26.62 -14.95 -22.39
N LYS A 416 -27.72 -14.21 -22.64
CA LYS A 416 -28.25 -14.01 -23.99
C LYS A 416 -27.29 -13.22 -24.89
N SER A 417 -26.55 -12.22 -24.36
CA SER A 417 -25.57 -11.45 -25.12
C SER A 417 -24.27 -12.23 -25.33
N GLY A 418 -23.85 -13.08 -24.38
CA GLY A 418 -22.74 -14.01 -24.55
C GLY A 418 -23.03 -15.04 -25.65
N PHE A 419 -24.23 -15.60 -25.65
CA PHE A 419 -24.70 -16.48 -26.73
C PHE A 419 -24.86 -15.73 -28.06
N LYS A 420 -25.37 -14.49 -28.01
CA LYS A 420 -25.48 -13.63 -29.19
C LYS A 420 -24.11 -13.16 -29.69
N ARG A 421 -23.15 -12.83 -28.78
CA ARG A 421 -21.76 -12.49 -29.15
C ARG A 421 -21.03 -13.70 -29.75
N SER A 422 -21.32 -14.93 -29.31
CA SER A 422 -20.76 -16.13 -29.93
C SER A 422 -21.34 -16.36 -31.33
N ILE A 423 -22.63 -16.09 -31.55
CA ILE A 423 -23.27 -16.14 -32.87
C ILE A 423 -22.80 -14.95 -33.72
N ASP A 424 -22.70 -13.74 -33.17
CA ASP A 424 -22.18 -12.55 -33.86
C ASP A 424 -20.68 -12.66 -34.16
N ALA A 425 -19.88 -13.34 -33.31
CA ALA A 425 -18.48 -13.66 -33.62
C ALA A 425 -18.36 -14.68 -34.76
N LEU A 426 -19.24 -15.66 -34.82
CA LEU A 426 -19.36 -16.59 -35.96
C LEU A 426 -19.83 -15.88 -37.25
N SER A 427 -20.76 -14.94 -37.16
CA SER A 427 -21.22 -14.15 -38.31
C SER A 427 -20.17 -13.11 -38.75
N ARG A 428 -19.39 -12.52 -37.81
CA ARG A 428 -18.29 -11.59 -38.12
C ARG A 428 -17.04 -12.27 -38.67
N SER A 429 -16.88 -13.58 -38.45
CA SER A 429 -15.78 -14.34 -39.08
C SER A 429 -15.92 -14.40 -40.62
N VAL A 430 -17.10 -14.13 -41.16
CA VAL A 430 -17.35 -14.00 -42.61
C VAL A 430 -16.91 -12.62 -43.14
N ASP A 431 -16.85 -11.59 -42.28
CA ASP A 431 -16.45 -10.22 -42.67
C ASP A 431 -14.93 -9.92 -42.48
N ILE A 432 -14.17 -10.86 -41.92
CA ILE A 432 -12.70 -10.73 -41.72
C ILE A 432 -11.94 -10.39 -43.01
N PRO A 433 -12.25 -10.98 -44.20
CA PRO A 433 -11.55 -10.62 -45.42
C PRO A 433 -11.76 -9.18 -45.86
N VAL A 434 -12.94 -8.59 -45.60
CA VAL A 434 -13.24 -7.21 -45.98
C VAL A 434 -12.55 -6.20 -45.05
N GLN A 435 -12.54 -6.45 -43.76
CA GLN A 435 -11.85 -5.60 -42.78
C GLN A 435 -10.33 -5.70 -42.88
N ALA A 436 -9.78 -6.88 -43.19
CA ALA A 436 -8.36 -7.04 -43.49
C ALA A 436 -7.93 -6.26 -44.75
N SER A 437 -8.78 -6.20 -45.77
CA SER A 437 -8.55 -5.38 -46.98
C SER A 437 -8.54 -3.87 -46.64
N ASP A 438 -9.41 -3.41 -45.77
CA ASP A 438 -9.46 -1.99 -45.39
C ASP A 438 -8.29 -1.59 -44.49
N VAL A 439 -7.85 -2.46 -43.58
CA VAL A 439 -6.61 -2.26 -42.80
C VAL A 439 -5.40 -2.23 -43.69
N LEU A 440 -5.30 -3.13 -44.67
CA LEU A 440 -4.23 -3.12 -45.68
C LEU A 440 -4.21 -1.83 -46.53
N LYS A 441 -5.38 -1.30 -46.90
CA LYS A 441 -5.50 -0.01 -47.57
C LYS A 441 -5.08 1.17 -46.68
N MET A 442 -5.35 1.12 -45.36
CA MET A 442 -4.88 2.13 -44.40
C MET A 442 -3.36 2.07 -44.21
N VAL A 443 -2.77 0.87 -44.20
CA VAL A 443 -1.31 0.68 -44.18
C VAL A 443 -0.66 1.26 -45.42
N GLN A 444 -1.22 0.96 -46.62
CA GLN A 444 -0.71 1.50 -47.90
C GLN A 444 -0.81 3.02 -48.01
N ARG A 445 -1.78 3.64 -47.32
CA ARG A 445 -1.97 5.10 -47.29
C ARG A 445 -1.18 5.81 -46.18
N GLY A 446 -0.35 5.08 -45.40
CA GLY A 446 0.45 5.66 -44.31
C GLY A 446 -0.36 6.28 -43.16
N GLN A 447 -1.62 5.90 -43.02
CA GLN A 447 -2.55 6.52 -42.05
C GLN A 447 -2.60 5.81 -40.69
N ILE A 448 -1.80 4.76 -40.49
CA ILE A 448 -1.73 4.04 -39.20
C ILE A 448 -0.70 4.70 -38.30
N LYS A 449 -1.15 5.37 -37.26
CA LYS A 449 -0.30 5.73 -36.12
C LYS A 449 -0.33 4.56 -35.12
N VAL A 450 0.72 3.75 -35.13
CA VAL A 450 0.92 2.70 -34.12
C VAL A 450 1.65 3.33 -32.94
N ASN A 451 0.95 3.56 -31.85
CA ASN A 451 1.58 3.84 -30.56
C ASN A 451 2.08 2.51 -29.98
N LEU A 452 3.32 2.17 -30.24
CA LEU A 452 4.00 1.03 -29.62
C LEU A 452 4.45 1.43 -28.20
N ASN A 453 3.60 1.19 -27.21
CA ASN A 453 4.05 1.12 -25.82
C ASN A 453 4.67 -0.27 -25.61
N LEU A 454 5.97 -0.36 -25.83
CA LEU A 454 6.75 -1.58 -25.57
C LEU A 454 6.96 -1.71 -24.05
N MET A 455 6.01 -2.35 -23.36
CA MET A 455 6.24 -2.82 -21.98
C MET A 455 7.42 -3.81 -22.01
N GLY A 456 8.46 -3.53 -21.20
CA GLY A 456 9.67 -4.35 -21.10
C GLY A 456 10.85 -3.90 -21.97
N SER A 457 10.72 -2.81 -22.73
CA SER A 457 11.79 -2.35 -23.63
C SER A 457 12.96 -1.60 -22.96
N GLN A 458 12.88 -1.32 -21.66
CA GLN A 458 13.95 -0.57 -20.96
C GLN A 458 15.28 -1.32 -20.95
N ALA A 459 15.28 -2.64 -20.79
CA ALA A 459 16.51 -3.44 -20.81
C ALA A 459 17.12 -3.61 -22.21
N PRO A 460 16.36 -3.88 -23.28
CA PRO A 460 16.89 -3.85 -24.66
C PRO A 460 17.35 -2.47 -25.11
N LEU A 461 16.60 -1.40 -24.78
CA LEU A 461 16.98 -0.01 -25.12
C LEU A 461 18.26 0.42 -24.41
N ALA A 462 18.42 0.08 -23.12
CA ALA A 462 19.66 0.34 -22.39
C ALA A 462 20.86 -0.41 -22.97
N LYS A 463 20.69 -1.62 -23.51
CA LYS A 463 21.74 -2.36 -24.24
C LYS A 463 22.08 -1.68 -25.57
N ILE A 464 21.08 -1.21 -26.31
CA ILE A 464 21.30 -0.49 -27.58
C ILE A 464 22.03 0.83 -27.31
N ASP A 465 21.61 1.59 -26.27
CA ASP A 465 22.26 2.84 -25.88
C ASP A 465 23.73 2.63 -25.49
N GLN A 466 24.02 1.55 -24.76
CA GLN A 466 25.40 1.15 -24.46
C GLN A 466 26.20 0.78 -25.69
N MET A 467 25.59 0.11 -26.68
CA MET A 467 26.26 -0.23 -27.96
C MET A 467 26.55 1.02 -28.78
N VAL A 468 25.57 1.93 -28.88
CA VAL A 468 25.72 3.20 -29.60
C VAL A 468 26.81 4.06 -28.96
N ASN A 469 26.83 4.21 -27.66
CA ASN A 469 27.86 4.96 -26.93
C ASN A 469 29.28 4.37 -27.14
N ARG A 470 29.41 3.04 -27.19
CA ARG A 470 30.69 2.40 -27.50
C ARG A 470 31.12 2.67 -28.94
N LEU A 471 30.20 2.63 -29.88
CA LEU A 471 30.46 2.89 -31.30
C LEU A 471 30.94 4.34 -31.49
N ILE A 472 30.31 5.30 -30.84
CA ILE A 472 30.72 6.72 -30.84
C ILE A 472 32.16 6.87 -30.33
N VAL A 473 32.52 6.21 -29.22
CA VAL A 473 33.88 6.28 -28.68
C VAL A 473 34.89 5.64 -29.65
N CYS A 474 34.56 4.50 -30.31
CA CYS A 474 35.42 3.89 -31.29
C CYS A 474 35.66 4.80 -32.52
N VAL A 475 34.60 5.46 -33.00
CA VAL A 475 34.70 6.43 -34.11
C VAL A 475 35.57 7.63 -33.74
N LEU A 476 35.42 8.16 -32.51
CA LEU A 476 36.27 9.25 -32.01
C LEU A 476 37.75 8.85 -31.91
N ILE A 477 38.04 7.64 -31.42
CA ILE A 477 39.41 7.11 -31.37
C ILE A 477 39.99 6.99 -32.80
N ALA A 478 39.22 6.44 -33.73
CA ALA A 478 39.64 6.30 -35.14
C ALA A 478 39.91 7.68 -35.77
N ALA A 479 39.02 8.66 -35.53
CA ALA A 479 39.20 10.03 -36.04
C ALA A 479 40.46 10.71 -35.46
N LEU A 480 40.72 10.51 -34.13
CA LEU A 480 41.94 11.00 -33.48
C LEU A 480 43.21 10.37 -34.06
N VAL A 481 43.21 9.06 -34.30
CA VAL A 481 44.37 8.36 -34.90
C VAL A 481 44.63 8.85 -36.32
N VAL A 482 43.59 8.94 -37.14
CA VAL A 482 43.71 9.41 -38.54
C VAL A 482 44.16 10.89 -38.56
N GLY A 483 43.51 11.75 -37.75
CA GLY A 483 43.90 13.17 -37.66
C GLY A 483 45.33 13.37 -37.16
N SER A 484 45.76 12.59 -36.17
CA SER A 484 47.13 12.62 -35.65
C SER A 484 48.13 12.14 -36.71
N SER A 485 47.79 11.09 -37.48
CA SER A 485 48.61 10.61 -38.61
C SER A 485 48.79 11.66 -39.70
N LEU A 486 47.70 12.35 -40.07
CA LEU A 486 47.74 13.43 -41.05
C LEU A 486 48.61 14.61 -40.57
N ILE A 487 48.50 14.98 -39.29
CA ILE A 487 49.32 16.05 -38.70
C ILE A 487 50.78 15.63 -38.65
N CYS A 488 51.12 14.39 -38.41
CA CYS A 488 52.49 13.86 -38.43
C CYS A 488 53.15 13.92 -39.81
N THR A 489 52.41 13.99 -40.89
CA THR A 489 52.95 14.20 -42.25
C THR A 489 53.31 15.64 -42.54
N THR A 490 52.90 16.59 -41.67
CA THR A 490 53.17 18.01 -41.80
C THR A 490 54.48 18.38 -41.08
N LYS A 491 55.17 19.47 -41.45
CA LYS A 491 56.37 20.00 -40.78
C LYS A 491 56.03 21.07 -39.74
N MET A 492 54.91 20.96 -39.03
CA MET A 492 54.47 21.95 -38.01
C MET A 492 55.41 21.94 -36.80
N LYS A 493 55.79 23.11 -36.34
CA LYS A 493 56.54 23.29 -35.08
C LYS A 493 55.54 23.63 -33.92
N PRO A 494 55.77 23.24 -32.66
CA PRO A 494 56.96 22.58 -32.11
C PRO A 494 56.98 21.05 -32.39
N MET A 495 58.19 20.48 -32.46
CA MET A 495 58.42 19.04 -32.66
C MET A 495 58.86 18.38 -31.34
N ILE A 496 58.32 17.20 -31.01
CA ILE A 496 58.71 16.32 -29.91
C ILE A 496 59.19 14.99 -30.53
N MET A 497 60.43 14.60 -30.25
CA MET A 497 61.02 13.38 -30.81
C MET A 497 60.95 13.23 -32.34
N GLY A 498 61.02 14.37 -33.09
CA GLY A 498 60.95 14.40 -34.54
C GLY A 498 59.52 14.35 -35.16
N ILE A 499 58.50 14.45 -34.31
CA ILE A 499 57.08 14.42 -34.71
C ILE A 499 56.42 15.74 -34.24
N PRO A 500 55.51 16.35 -34.98
CA PRO A 500 54.73 17.49 -34.52
C PRO A 500 54.05 17.23 -33.20
N ALA A 501 54.23 18.12 -32.19
CA ALA A 501 53.71 17.94 -30.86
C ALA A 501 52.19 17.68 -30.81
N LEU A 502 51.43 18.34 -31.69
CA LEU A 502 49.99 18.17 -31.80
C LEU A 502 49.59 16.73 -32.19
N GLY A 503 50.29 16.12 -33.15
CA GLY A 503 50.10 14.74 -33.54
C GLY A 503 50.47 13.73 -32.42
N PHE A 504 51.61 14.03 -31.72
CA PHE A 504 52.06 13.22 -30.60
C PHE A 504 51.04 13.19 -29.45
N PHE A 505 50.51 14.33 -29.05
CA PHE A 505 49.44 14.37 -28.00
C PHE A 505 48.13 13.70 -28.46
N GLY A 506 47.78 13.84 -29.76
CA GLY A 506 46.60 13.15 -30.28
C GLY A 506 46.69 11.62 -30.18
N TYR A 507 47.88 11.03 -30.45
CA TYR A 507 48.12 9.60 -30.24
C TYR A 507 48.05 9.20 -28.75
N ILE A 508 48.61 9.97 -27.84
CA ILE A 508 48.54 9.69 -26.41
C ILE A 508 47.08 9.66 -25.92
N ILE A 509 46.28 10.61 -26.36
CA ILE A 509 44.85 10.67 -26.01
C ILE A 509 44.12 9.45 -26.59
N ALA A 510 44.36 9.10 -27.86
CA ALA A 510 43.74 7.95 -28.50
C ALA A 510 44.10 6.63 -27.80
N ILE A 511 45.37 6.44 -27.38
CA ILE A 511 45.81 5.26 -26.61
C ILE A 511 45.13 5.23 -25.25
N GLY A 512 45.10 6.36 -24.52
CA GLY A 512 44.43 6.47 -23.20
C GLY A 512 42.95 6.11 -23.27
N MET A 513 42.23 6.61 -24.28
CA MET A 513 40.84 6.28 -24.52
C MET A 513 40.64 4.80 -24.89
N SER A 514 41.52 4.23 -25.68
CA SER A 514 41.47 2.80 -26.05
C SER A 514 41.67 1.88 -24.84
N VAL A 515 42.65 2.19 -24.00
CA VAL A 515 42.91 1.44 -22.74
C VAL A 515 41.72 1.55 -21.79
N TRP A 516 41.18 2.76 -21.62
CA TRP A 516 40.00 2.99 -20.79
C TRP A 516 38.78 2.20 -21.29
N LEU A 517 38.53 2.19 -22.61
CA LEU A 517 37.42 1.44 -23.20
C LEU A 517 37.61 -0.07 -23.00
N PHE A 518 38.86 -0.56 -23.18
CA PHE A 518 39.19 -1.96 -22.95
C PHE A 518 38.94 -2.42 -21.53
N PHE A 519 39.38 -1.67 -20.50
CA PHE A 519 39.13 -1.99 -19.10
C PHE A 519 37.65 -1.91 -18.79
N LYS A 520 36.90 -0.93 -19.29
CA LYS A 520 35.46 -0.83 -19.11
C LYS A 520 34.72 -2.03 -19.71
N MET A 521 35.16 -2.57 -20.83
CA MET A 521 34.58 -3.79 -21.39
C MET A 521 34.89 -5.04 -20.55
N LEU A 522 36.10 -5.17 -20.03
CA LEU A 522 36.52 -6.29 -19.17
C LEU A 522 35.73 -6.30 -17.84
N PHE A 523 35.55 -5.15 -17.21
CA PHE A 523 34.76 -5.02 -15.97
C PHE A 523 33.29 -5.39 -16.18
N LEU A 524 32.69 -4.97 -17.28
CA LEU A 524 31.32 -5.31 -17.63
C LEU A 524 31.14 -6.81 -17.97
N HIS A 525 32.15 -7.43 -18.57
CA HIS A 525 32.09 -8.86 -18.89
C HIS A 525 32.24 -9.75 -17.62
N ARG A 526 32.95 -9.29 -16.61
CA ARG A 526 33.01 -9.95 -15.27
C ARG A 526 31.71 -9.86 -14.49
N LYS A 527 30.99 -8.74 -14.58
CA LYS A 527 29.71 -8.53 -13.90
C LYS A 527 28.57 -9.38 -14.48
N ASN A 528 28.63 -9.74 -15.77
CA ASN A 528 27.65 -10.61 -16.44
C ASN A 528 27.92 -12.12 -16.29
N LYS A 529 29.03 -12.55 -15.68
CA LYS A 529 29.36 -13.97 -15.42
C LYS A 529 29.08 -14.40 -13.98
N SER A 530 28.58 -13.51 -13.12
CA SER A 530 28.22 -13.81 -11.74
C SER A 530 26.70 -13.73 -11.49
N PHE A 531 25.91 -13.99 -12.54
CA PHE A 531 24.46 -14.24 -12.46
C PHE A 531 24.12 -15.56 -13.13
#